data_d5c7e97e433751ebe1ecfbd7d0103d93
#
_entry.id   d5c7e97e433751ebe1ecfbd7d0103d93
#
_cell.length_a   1.000
_cell.length_b   1.000
_cell.length_c   1.000
_cell.angle_alpha   90.00
_cell.angle_beta   90.00
_cell.angle_gamma   90.00
#
_symmetry.space_group_name_H-M   'P 1'
#
loop_
_entity.id
_entity.type
_entity.pdbx_description
1 polymer ?
#
loop_
_entity_poly.entity_id
_entity_poly.type
_entity_poly.pdbx_seq_one_letter_code
_entity_poly.pdbx_strand_id
1 'polypeptide(L)'
;GYQFHSETDSEVVVHMMDYYYKKEKNLQKALERVITRIEGSYALCIVSTIEPDKVFIAKKDSPLVIGKTADASVAASDIPAILDYTKDVYFLEDYEIAILNKGNVSFFDQYGNPIEKEITTIPYDNEAAQKGGYDTFMLKEIHEQPYAIAETLRGRVEGTDRIILPELDAIHDKFKTFNKAYFVACGTAYHACLSGANILERLTGIPTFTQVASEFRYCDPIVDEKTMCVFVSQSGETADTMAALRLAKEKGCTTIAVANVLGSSISREADHTIYTCAGPEIAVASTKAYTTQLIVLLLLGMYISQALGNENEDYKRIIEGIASLPQHIENILKDEKTFEHYASYLKDLKDTYYIGRSLDYATVLEGALKLKEVSYVHADAYIAGELKHGPIALIEQGSLVIAVATQPNIAAKTISNIQETIARGANVILFTIDGQEVGNVKETYILPDVDPILQSVLVAVPLQLIAYYAAGLKGCDVDKPRNLAKSVTVE
;
A
#
# COMPACT_ATOMS: atom_id res chain seq x y z
N GLY A 1 -41.00 -7.88 20.26
CA GLY A 1 -39.74 -7.40 19.69
C GLY A 1 -38.57 -8.16 20.30
N TYR A 2 -37.45 -8.18 19.67
CA TYR A 2 -36.22 -8.78 20.20
C TYR A 2 -35.60 -7.85 21.25
N GLN A 3 -34.98 -8.42 22.28
CA GLN A 3 -34.23 -7.69 23.28
C GLN A 3 -32.73 -7.83 22.93
N PHE A 4 -32.04 -6.71 22.84
CA PHE A 4 -30.58 -6.68 22.60
C PHE A 4 -29.84 -6.89 23.94
N HIS A 5 -28.79 -7.68 23.91
CA HIS A 5 -27.98 -8.06 25.06
C HIS A 5 -26.53 -7.57 24.98
N SER A 6 -26.11 -7.01 23.86
CA SER A 6 -24.80 -6.47 23.61
C SER A 6 -24.87 -5.06 23.03
N GLU A 7 -23.72 -4.39 22.97
CA GLU A 7 -23.57 -3.08 22.32
C GLU A 7 -23.06 -3.22 20.86
N THR A 8 -22.89 -4.44 20.36
CA THR A 8 -22.39 -4.69 19.00
C THR A 8 -23.54 -4.63 17.99
N ASP A 9 -23.29 -3.99 16.86
CA ASP A 9 -24.19 -3.95 15.70
C ASP A 9 -24.47 -5.33 15.10
N SER A 10 -23.50 -6.26 15.21
CA SER A 10 -23.64 -7.63 14.69
C SER A 10 -24.81 -8.41 15.31
N GLU A 11 -25.26 -8.04 16.51
CA GLU A 11 -26.41 -8.69 17.15
C GLU A 11 -27.69 -8.51 16.35
N VAL A 12 -27.84 -7.42 15.59
CA VAL A 12 -29.01 -7.20 14.74
C VAL A 12 -29.12 -8.29 13.67
N VAL A 13 -28.00 -8.79 13.16
CA VAL A 13 -27.98 -9.87 12.14
C VAL A 13 -28.58 -11.14 12.71
N VAL A 14 -28.22 -11.52 13.94
CA VAL A 14 -28.76 -12.72 14.61
C VAL A 14 -30.27 -12.62 14.78
N HIS A 15 -30.77 -11.47 15.26
CA HIS A 15 -32.21 -11.24 15.41
C HIS A 15 -32.95 -11.23 14.08
N MET A 16 -32.38 -10.68 13.03
CA MET A 16 -32.96 -10.70 11.69
C MET A 16 -32.99 -12.12 11.11
N MET A 17 -31.91 -12.91 11.31
CA MET A 17 -31.86 -14.30 10.89
C MET A 17 -32.96 -15.12 11.55
N ASP A 18 -33.16 -14.99 12.88
CA ASP A 18 -34.26 -15.68 13.58
C ASP A 18 -35.65 -15.24 13.09
N TYR A 19 -35.84 -13.92 12.89
CA TYR A 19 -37.08 -13.37 12.39
C TYR A 19 -37.47 -13.91 11.00
N TYR A 20 -36.52 -13.91 10.07
CA TYR A 20 -36.76 -14.40 8.73
C TYR A 20 -36.83 -15.92 8.68
N TYR A 21 -36.02 -16.64 9.48
CA TYR A 21 -36.16 -18.10 9.57
C TYR A 21 -37.54 -18.55 10.07
N LYS A 22 -38.13 -17.87 11.03
CA LYS A 22 -39.51 -18.15 11.49
C LYS A 22 -40.54 -18.07 10.36
N LYS A 23 -40.30 -17.24 9.35
CA LYS A 23 -41.15 -17.07 8.18
C LYS A 23 -40.84 -18.04 7.05
N GLU A 24 -39.57 -18.10 6.66
CA GLU A 24 -39.11 -18.83 5.46
C GLU A 24 -38.89 -20.34 5.73
N LYS A 25 -38.64 -20.72 6.99
CA LYS A 25 -38.27 -22.09 7.41
C LYS A 25 -37.04 -22.65 6.67
N ASN A 26 -36.15 -21.76 6.21
CA ASN A 26 -34.94 -22.05 5.47
C ASN A 26 -33.91 -21.01 5.81
N LEU A 27 -32.68 -21.44 6.27
CA LEU A 27 -31.63 -20.54 6.71
C LEU A 27 -31.03 -19.76 5.55
N GLN A 28 -30.85 -20.37 4.40
CA GLN A 28 -30.34 -19.67 3.20
C GLN A 28 -31.30 -18.53 2.81
N LYS A 29 -32.61 -18.80 2.70
CA LYS A 29 -33.60 -17.77 2.39
C LYS A 29 -33.67 -16.68 3.46
N ALA A 30 -33.46 -17.05 4.72
CA ALA A 30 -33.38 -16.05 5.79
C ALA A 30 -32.17 -15.13 5.58
N LEU A 31 -31.00 -15.69 5.22
CA LEU A 31 -29.80 -14.91 4.93
C LEU A 31 -29.98 -13.99 3.70
N GLU A 32 -30.59 -14.48 2.62
CA GLU A 32 -30.95 -13.67 1.44
C GLU A 32 -31.78 -12.43 1.83
N ARG A 33 -32.70 -12.57 2.78
CA ARG A 33 -33.50 -11.45 3.29
C ARG A 33 -32.71 -10.50 4.17
N VAL A 34 -31.75 -11.03 4.91
CA VAL A 34 -30.88 -10.21 5.79
C VAL A 34 -29.94 -9.35 4.97
N ILE A 35 -29.18 -9.94 4.05
CA ILE A 35 -28.16 -9.22 3.26
C ILE A 35 -28.73 -8.12 2.37
N THR A 36 -29.99 -8.23 1.98
CA THR A 36 -30.70 -7.18 1.20
C THR A 36 -31.21 -6.03 2.05
N ARG A 37 -31.05 -6.05 3.38
CA ARG A 37 -31.64 -5.07 4.30
C ARG A 37 -30.63 -4.43 5.26
N ILE A 38 -29.53 -5.11 5.52
CA ILE A 38 -28.45 -4.53 6.32
C ILE A 38 -27.69 -3.53 5.46
N GLU A 39 -27.36 -2.40 6.07
CA GLU A 39 -26.55 -1.35 5.47
C GLU A 39 -25.13 -1.41 6.03
N GLY A 40 -24.15 -0.84 5.31
CA GLY A 40 -22.75 -0.84 5.70
C GLY A 40 -21.95 -2.04 5.18
N SER A 41 -20.69 -2.11 5.58
CA SER A 41 -19.76 -3.17 5.21
C SER A 41 -19.84 -4.35 6.17
N TYR A 42 -19.80 -5.58 5.66
CA TYR A 42 -19.85 -6.77 6.51
C TYR A 42 -19.15 -7.98 5.87
N ALA A 43 -18.66 -8.88 6.72
CA ALA A 43 -18.25 -10.24 6.40
C ALA A 43 -18.85 -11.18 7.45
N LEU A 44 -19.85 -11.95 7.09
CA LEU A 44 -20.64 -12.78 8.00
C LEU A 44 -20.28 -14.24 7.87
N CYS A 45 -20.01 -14.89 9.01
CA CYS A 45 -19.91 -16.35 9.15
C CYS A 45 -20.94 -16.80 10.19
N ILE A 46 -22.00 -17.47 9.73
CA ILE A 46 -23.18 -17.80 10.53
C ILE A 46 -23.26 -19.32 10.72
N VAL A 47 -23.32 -19.76 11.98
CA VAL A 47 -23.61 -21.13 12.36
C VAL A 47 -24.96 -21.22 13.05
N SER A 48 -25.64 -22.35 12.92
CA SER A 48 -26.97 -22.54 13.52
C SER A 48 -27.13 -23.94 14.08
N THR A 49 -27.82 -24.06 15.22
CA THR A 49 -28.22 -25.36 15.79
C THR A 49 -29.25 -26.10 14.93
N ILE A 50 -29.87 -25.42 13.98
CA ILE A 50 -30.87 -25.99 13.06
C ILE A 50 -30.18 -26.80 11.94
N GLU A 51 -29.05 -26.30 11.43
CA GLU A 51 -28.22 -26.96 10.43
C GLU A 51 -26.75 -26.93 10.91
N PRO A 52 -26.39 -27.73 11.93
CA PRO A 52 -25.10 -27.62 12.63
C PRO A 52 -23.90 -28.02 11.78
N ASP A 53 -24.10 -28.73 10.69
CA ASP A 53 -23.04 -29.16 9.76
C ASP A 53 -22.71 -28.10 8.68
N LYS A 54 -23.37 -26.94 8.72
CA LYS A 54 -23.19 -25.86 7.73
C LYS A 54 -22.72 -24.58 8.34
N VAL A 55 -21.87 -23.86 7.58
CA VAL A 55 -21.57 -22.45 7.82
C VAL A 55 -22.10 -21.64 6.65
N PHE A 56 -22.91 -20.65 6.95
CA PHE A 56 -23.46 -19.73 5.97
C PHE A 56 -22.62 -18.46 5.95
N ILE A 57 -22.19 -18.05 4.78
CA ILE A 57 -21.26 -16.93 4.58
C ILE A 57 -21.87 -15.93 3.63
N ALA A 58 -21.72 -14.64 3.94
CA ALA A 58 -22.03 -13.56 3.03
C ALA A 58 -21.12 -12.35 3.32
N LYS A 59 -20.83 -11.55 2.30
CA LYS A 59 -20.04 -10.34 2.46
C LYS A 59 -20.60 -9.17 1.66
N LYS A 60 -20.22 -7.96 2.08
CA LYS A 60 -20.31 -6.72 1.32
C LYS A 60 -19.18 -5.80 1.74
N ASP A 61 -18.41 -5.29 0.78
CA ASP A 61 -17.27 -4.37 0.93
C ASP A 61 -16.12 -4.86 1.86
N SER A 62 -16.40 -5.73 2.83
CA SER A 62 -15.38 -6.34 3.70
C SER A 62 -14.72 -7.55 3.05
N PRO A 63 -13.40 -7.78 3.23
CA PRO A 63 -12.71 -8.92 2.66
C PRO A 63 -13.18 -10.25 3.28
N LEU A 64 -13.33 -11.27 2.45
CA LEU A 64 -13.61 -12.63 2.87
C LEU A 64 -13.15 -13.60 1.78
N VAL A 65 -12.38 -14.60 2.16
CA VAL A 65 -11.85 -15.65 1.30
C VAL A 65 -12.23 -17.01 1.84
N ILE A 66 -12.52 -17.96 0.94
CA ILE A 66 -12.90 -19.34 1.29
C ILE A 66 -11.85 -20.28 0.74
N GLY A 67 -11.19 -21.02 1.62
CA GLY A 67 -10.26 -22.10 1.26
C GLY A 67 -10.98 -23.44 1.18
N LYS A 68 -10.59 -24.27 0.21
CA LYS A 68 -11.13 -25.60 0.01
C LYS A 68 -10.03 -26.67 0.11
N THR A 69 -10.27 -27.69 0.92
CA THR A 69 -9.49 -28.93 0.94
C THR A 69 -10.35 -30.11 0.47
N ALA A 70 -9.79 -31.30 0.47
CA ALA A 70 -10.53 -32.52 0.09
C ALA A 70 -11.71 -32.83 1.04
N ASP A 71 -11.56 -32.54 2.33
CA ASP A 71 -12.47 -32.94 3.41
C ASP A 71 -12.93 -31.78 4.32
N ALA A 72 -12.40 -30.58 4.12
CA ALA A 72 -12.77 -29.39 4.89
C ALA A 72 -12.92 -28.15 4.00
N SER A 73 -13.63 -27.14 4.52
CA SER A 73 -13.67 -25.79 3.97
C SER A 73 -13.44 -24.80 5.09
N VAL A 74 -12.66 -23.78 4.85
CA VAL A 74 -12.30 -22.74 5.82
C VAL A 74 -12.64 -21.38 5.25
N ALA A 75 -12.97 -20.40 6.11
CA ALA A 75 -13.22 -19.04 5.71
C ALA A 75 -12.44 -18.10 6.63
N ALA A 76 -11.86 -17.06 6.05
CA ALA A 76 -11.12 -16.04 6.78
C ALA A 76 -11.23 -14.68 6.08
N SER A 77 -10.81 -13.63 6.77
CA SER A 77 -10.72 -12.28 6.22
C SER A 77 -9.57 -12.11 5.23
N ASP A 78 -8.52 -12.93 5.35
CA ASP A 78 -7.32 -12.82 4.53
C ASP A 78 -6.73 -14.19 4.14
N ILE A 79 -5.90 -14.18 3.11
CA ILE A 79 -5.24 -15.38 2.57
C ILE A 79 -4.25 -16.01 3.57
N PRO A 80 -3.38 -15.27 4.29
CA PRO A 80 -2.43 -15.86 5.22
C PRO A 80 -3.07 -16.77 6.25
N ALA A 81 -4.26 -16.47 6.73
CA ALA A 81 -4.99 -17.30 7.70
C ALA A 81 -5.47 -18.65 7.12
N ILE A 82 -5.49 -18.81 5.81
CA ILE A 82 -5.94 -20.03 5.11
C ILE A 82 -4.78 -20.90 4.65
N LEU A 83 -3.60 -20.33 4.43
CA LEU A 83 -2.46 -21.03 3.81
C LEU A 83 -1.98 -22.26 4.56
N ASP A 84 -2.23 -22.36 5.89
CA ASP A 84 -1.95 -23.57 6.68
C ASP A 84 -2.81 -24.78 6.25
N TYR A 85 -3.93 -24.53 5.60
CA TYR A 85 -4.89 -25.56 5.21
C TYR A 85 -4.87 -25.82 3.71
N THR A 86 -4.82 -24.76 2.89
CA THR A 86 -4.89 -24.88 1.43
C THR A 86 -4.40 -23.60 0.73
N LYS A 87 -3.90 -23.80 -0.51
CA LYS A 87 -3.63 -22.68 -1.44
C LYS A 87 -4.80 -22.43 -2.40
N ASP A 88 -5.76 -23.32 -2.46
CA ASP A 88 -6.90 -23.23 -3.36
C ASP A 88 -8.03 -22.46 -2.69
N VAL A 89 -8.34 -21.28 -3.22
CA VAL A 89 -9.30 -20.35 -2.63
C VAL A 89 -10.37 -19.91 -3.62
N TYR A 90 -11.50 -19.50 -3.07
CA TYR A 90 -12.57 -18.81 -3.78
C TYR A 90 -12.71 -17.39 -3.23
N PHE A 91 -12.96 -16.44 -4.12
CA PHE A 91 -13.31 -15.06 -3.79
C PHE A 91 -14.82 -14.84 -3.98
N LEU A 92 -15.48 -14.31 -2.95
CA LEU A 92 -16.87 -13.87 -3.04
C LEU A 92 -16.97 -12.44 -3.56
N GLU A 93 -17.96 -12.20 -4.40
CA GLU A 93 -18.40 -10.84 -4.72
C GLU A 93 -19.38 -10.32 -3.65
N ASP A 94 -19.64 -9.02 -3.69
CA ASP A 94 -20.61 -8.42 -2.76
C ASP A 94 -22.00 -9.02 -2.95
N TYR A 95 -22.66 -9.30 -1.82
CA TYR A 95 -23.98 -9.93 -1.74
C TYR A 95 -24.06 -11.39 -2.20
N GLU A 96 -22.96 -12.03 -2.59
CA GLU A 96 -22.97 -13.47 -2.80
C GLU A 96 -23.03 -14.22 -1.48
N ILE A 97 -23.61 -15.43 -1.53
CA ILE A 97 -23.72 -16.32 -0.40
C ILE A 97 -22.91 -17.58 -0.69
N ALA A 98 -22.13 -18.02 0.28
CA ALA A 98 -21.52 -19.35 0.27
C ALA A 98 -22.05 -20.20 1.42
N ILE A 99 -22.27 -21.49 1.16
CA ILE A 99 -22.64 -22.48 2.18
C ILE A 99 -21.56 -23.54 2.21
N LEU A 100 -20.83 -23.59 3.34
CA LEU A 100 -19.79 -24.57 3.59
C LEU A 100 -20.39 -25.76 4.30
N ASN A 101 -20.12 -26.97 3.80
CA ASN A 101 -20.50 -28.24 4.42
C ASN A 101 -19.40 -29.26 4.21
N LYS A 102 -18.54 -29.45 5.22
CA LYS A 102 -17.34 -30.31 5.16
C LYS A 102 -16.45 -29.84 3.98
N GLY A 103 -15.97 -30.68 3.10
CA GLY A 103 -15.19 -30.29 1.92
C GLY A 103 -16.00 -29.69 0.75
N ASN A 104 -17.32 -29.49 0.90
CA ASN A 104 -18.16 -28.94 -0.16
C ASN A 104 -18.49 -27.47 0.08
N VAL A 105 -18.42 -26.67 -0.99
CA VAL A 105 -18.82 -25.26 -0.99
C VAL A 105 -19.86 -25.07 -2.10
N SER A 106 -20.99 -24.48 -1.76
CA SER A 106 -22.02 -24.11 -2.72
C SER A 106 -22.18 -22.58 -2.72
N PHE A 107 -22.29 -22.00 -3.90
CA PHE A 107 -22.37 -20.54 -4.06
C PHE A 107 -23.71 -20.12 -4.64
N PHE A 108 -24.20 -18.98 -4.20
CA PHE A 108 -25.48 -18.42 -4.63
C PHE A 108 -25.35 -16.90 -4.79
N ASP A 109 -26.10 -16.34 -5.72
CA ASP A 109 -26.28 -14.91 -5.83
C ASP A 109 -27.21 -14.36 -4.71
N GLN A 110 -27.40 -13.05 -4.66
CA GLN A 110 -28.26 -12.39 -3.68
C GLN A 110 -29.76 -12.78 -3.76
N TYR A 111 -30.16 -13.45 -4.83
CA TYR A 111 -31.52 -13.91 -5.07
C TYR A 111 -31.69 -15.41 -4.78
N GLY A 112 -30.61 -16.08 -4.39
CA GLY A 112 -30.59 -17.52 -4.10
C GLY A 112 -30.42 -18.41 -5.33
N ASN A 113 -30.08 -17.88 -6.49
CA ASN A 113 -29.75 -18.69 -7.65
C ASN A 113 -28.35 -19.28 -7.50
N PRO A 114 -28.15 -20.58 -7.79
CA PRO A 114 -26.80 -21.19 -7.76
C PRO A 114 -25.89 -20.53 -8.78
N ILE A 115 -24.64 -20.27 -8.38
CA ILE A 115 -23.57 -19.77 -9.25
C ILE A 115 -22.36 -20.67 -9.15
N GLU A 116 -21.53 -20.69 -10.18
CA GLU A 116 -20.23 -21.35 -10.19
C GLU A 116 -19.10 -20.35 -9.92
N LYS A 117 -18.09 -20.78 -9.16
CA LYS A 117 -16.90 -19.99 -8.86
C LYS A 117 -15.66 -20.74 -9.25
N GLU A 118 -14.71 -20.07 -9.84
CA GLU A 118 -13.40 -20.63 -10.17
C GLU A 118 -12.48 -20.64 -8.96
N ILE A 119 -11.65 -21.68 -8.86
CA ILE A 119 -10.60 -21.78 -7.85
C ILE A 119 -9.41 -20.93 -8.32
N THR A 120 -8.92 -20.10 -7.40
CA THR A 120 -7.65 -19.39 -7.56
C THR A 120 -6.61 -20.06 -6.68
N THR A 121 -5.50 -20.54 -7.28
CA THR A 121 -4.39 -21.10 -6.51
C THR A 121 -3.40 -20.01 -6.14
N ILE A 122 -3.15 -19.84 -4.84
CA ILE A 122 -2.24 -18.83 -4.30
C ILE A 122 -0.78 -19.23 -4.56
N PRO A 123 0.05 -18.35 -5.16
CA PRO A 123 1.38 -18.71 -5.65
C PRO A 123 2.48 -18.77 -4.57
N TYR A 124 2.19 -18.47 -3.31
CA TYR A 124 3.17 -18.47 -2.21
C TYR A 124 2.79 -19.42 -1.07
N ASP A 125 3.78 -19.78 -0.26
CA ASP A 125 3.65 -20.72 0.84
C ASP A 125 3.47 -20.04 2.18
N ASN A 126 3.04 -20.82 3.19
CA ASN A 126 2.95 -20.37 4.58
C ASN A 126 4.31 -19.95 5.17
N GLU A 127 5.43 -20.54 4.71
CA GLU A 127 6.77 -20.11 5.12
C GLU A 127 7.03 -18.62 4.83
N ALA A 128 6.51 -18.11 3.71
CA ALA A 128 6.57 -16.71 3.38
C ALA A 128 5.79 -15.81 4.38
N ALA A 129 4.77 -16.35 5.01
CA ALA A 129 3.96 -15.68 6.04
C ALA A 129 4.50 -15.89 7.48
N GLN A 130 5.66 -16.53 7.67
CA GLN A 130 6.32 -16.71 8.97
C GLN A 130 7.47 -15.71 9.16
N LYS A 131 7.91 -15.52 10.42
CA LYS A 131 8.99 -14.56 10.75
C LYS A 131 10.37 -14.95 10.21
N GLY A 132 10.61 -16.20 9.83
CA GLY A 132 11.85 -16.66 9.17
C GLY A 132 13.14 -16.39 9.96
N GLY A 133 13.08 -16.38 11.30
CA GLY A 133 14.23 -16.12 12.19
C GLY A 133 14.39 -14.67 12.61
N TYR A 134 13.57 -13.75 12.12
CA TYR A 134 13.53 -12.36 12.59
C TYR A 134 12.67 -12.21 13.84
N ASP A 135 12.98 -11.22 14.67
CA ASP A 135 12.21 -10.96 15.90
C ASP A 135 10.77 -10.51 15.59
N THR A 136 10.60 -9.76 14.50
CA THR A 136 9.33 -9.15 14.09
C THR A 136 9.08 -9.32 12.59
N PHE A 137 7.81 -9.25 12.18
CA PHE A 137 7.45 -9.22 10.76
C PHE A 137 7.98 -7.97 10.06
N MET A 138 7.87 -6.80 10.71
CA MET A 138 8.34 -5.55 10.11
C MET A 138 9.83 -5.61 9.76
N LEU A 139 10.69 -6.13 10.64
CA LEU A 139 12.12 -6.26 10.34
C LEU A 139 12.37 -7.23 9.18
N LYS A 140 11.70 -8.41 9.21
CA LYS A 140 11.76 -9.37 8.10
C LYS A 140 11.40 -8.68 6.77
N GLU A 141 10.28 -7.98 6.74
CA GLU A 141 9.75 -7.33 5.53
C GLU A 141 10.65 -6.20 5.03
N ILE A 142 11.35 -5.49 5.91
CA ILE A 142 12.41 -4.55 5.54
C ILE A 142 13.57 -5.28 4.86
N HIS A 143 13.99 -6.42 5.40
CA HIS A 143 15.08 -7.24 4.82
C HIS A 143 14.68 -7.99 3.55
N GLU A 144 13.40 -8.22 3.32
CA GLU A 144 12.89 -8.85 2.10
C GLU A 144 12.84 -7.91 0.89
N GLN A 145 13.06 -6.60 1.05
CA GLN A 145 12.92 -5.62 -0.04
C GLN A 145 13.80 -5.92 -1.26
N PRO A 146 15.07 -6.37 -1.14
CA PRO A 146 15.86 -6.76 -2.31
C PRO A 146 15.18 -7.85 -3.13
N TYR A 147 14.70 -8.89 -2.46
CA TYR A 147 13.99 -10.00 -3.09
C TYR A 147 12.64 -9.54 -3.69
N ALA A 148 11.85 -8.78 -2.93
CA ALA A 148 10.56 -8.28 -3.38
C ALA A 148 10.69 -7.40 -4.65
N ILE A 149 11.71 -6.55 -4.73
CA ILE A 149 12.00 -5.75 -5.92
C ILE A 149 12.41 -6.64 -7.09
N ALA A 150 13.25 -7.65 -6.87
CA ALA A 150 13.64 -8.59 -7.93
C ALA A 150 12.41 -9.35 -8.49
N GLU A 151 11.49 -9.78 -7.62
CA GLU A 151 10.24 -10.42 -8.04
C GLU A 151 9.32 -9.44 -8.80
N THR A 152 9.23 -8.19 -8.34
CA THR A 152 8.47 -7.15 -9.05
C THR A 152 9.00 -6.90 -10.46
N LEU A 153 10.30 -7.00 -10.65
CA LEU A 153 10.97 -6.79 -11.94
C LEU A 153 10.93 -8.00 -12.86
N ARG A 154 10.66 -9.19 -12.32
CA ARG A 154 10.74 -10.46 -13.06
C ARG A 154 9.81 -10.43 -14.28
N GLY A 155 10.40 -10.59 -15.48
CA GLY A 155 9.68 -10.62 -16.77
C GLY A 155 9.15 -9.25 -17.22
N ARG A 156 9.47 -8.15 -16.50
CA ARG A 156 9.03 -6.79 -16.84
C ARG A 156 10.10 -5.91 -17.47
N VAL A 157 11.33 -6.39 -17.48
CA VAL A 157 12.47 -5.71 -18.12
C VAL A 157 13.07 -6.66 -19.13
N GLU A 158 13.15 -6.24 -20.39
CA GLU A 158 13.78 -6.99 -21.49
C GLU A 158 14.98 -6.20 -22.01
N GLY A 159 16.16 -6.84 -21.99
CA GLY A 159 17.39 -6.16 -22.36
C GLY A 159 17.72 -4.99 -21.45
N THR A 160 18.20 -3.91 -22.05
CA THR A 160 18.57 -2.65 -21.36
C THR A 160 17.69 -1.47 -21.79
N ASP A 161 16.64 -1.71 -22.54
CA ASP A 161 15.91 -0.64 -23.24
C ASP A 161 14.39 -0.83 -23.32
N ARG A 162 13.84 -1.93 -22.78
CA ARG A 162 12.41 -2.20 -22.92
C ARG A 162 11.74 -2.61 -21.62
N ILE A 163 10.59 -1.98 -21.35
CA ILE A 163 9.66 -2.37 -20.29
C ILE A 163 8.49 -3.16 -20.88
N ILE A 164 8.12 -4.24 -20.22
CA ILE A 164 7.03 -5.14 -20.61
C ILE A 164 5.98 -5.12 -19.50
N LEU A 165 4.76 -4.71 -19.83
CA LEU A 165 3.58 -4.77 -18.97
C LEU A 165 2.41 -5.33 -19.78
N PRO A 166 2.32 -6.66 -19.94
CA PRO A 166 1.30 -7.30 -20.75
C PRO A 166 -0.13 -6.95 -20.32
N GLU A 167 -0.29 -6.64 -19.04
CA GLU A 167 -1.57 -6.22 -18.45
C GLU A 167 -2.14 -4.95 -19.11
N LEU A 168 -1.28 -4.17 -19.77
CA LEU A 168 -1.65 -2.90 -20.43
C LEU A 168 -1.58 -2.94 -21.96
N ASP A 169 -1.22 -4.06 -22.57
CA ASP A 169 -1.09 -4.17 -24.04
C ASP A 169 -2.41 -3.83 -24.75
N ALA A 170 -3.54 -4.19 -24.16
CA ALA A 170 -4.87 -3.90 -24.73
C ALA A 170 -5.17 -2.39 -24.86
N ILE A 171 -4.49 -1.55 -24.06
CA ILE A 171 -4.68 -0.09 -24.09
C ILE A 171 -3.44 0.67 -24.54
N HIS A 172 -2.44 -0.01 -25.09
CA HIS A 172 -1.18 0.60 -25.53
C HIS A 172 -1.39 1.86 -26.38
N ASP A 173 -2.22 1.79 -27.42
CA ASP A 173 -2.49 2.94 -28.29
C ASP A 173 -3.36 4.01 -27.62
N LYS A 174 -4.12 3.66 -26.59
CA LYS A 174 -4.97 4.59 -25.86
C LYS A 174 -4.16 5.60 -25.05
N PHE A 175 -2.92 5.26 -24.64
CA PHE A 175 -2.05 6.20 -23.93
C PHE A 175 -1.82 7.51 -24.66
N LYS A 176 -1.85 7.51 -26.00
CA LYS A 176 -1.74 8.72 -26.84
C LYS A 176 -2.95 9.63 -26.77
N THR A 177 -4.07 9.17 -26.21
CA THR A 177 -5.32 9.92 -26.14
C THR A 177 -5.57 10.57 -24.79
N PHE A 178 -4.85 10.16 -23.74
CA PHE A 178 -5.01 10.74 -22.41
C PHE A 178 -4.43 12.16 -22.36
N ASN A 179 -5.19 13.07 -21.77
CA ASN A 179 -4.79 14.44 -21.59
C ASN A 179 -4.37 14.77 -20.14
N LYS A 180 -4.64 13.86 -19.21
CA LYS A 180 -4.24 13.93 -17.79
C LYS A 180 -4.33 12.57 -17.13
N ALA A 181 -3.63 12.45 -15.99
CA ALA A 181 -3.70 11.29 -15.12
C ALA A 181 -3.98 11.70 -13.67
N TYR A 182 -4.68 10.83 -12.95
CA TYR A 182 -4.83 10.91 -11.49
C TYR A 182 -4.25 9.68 -10.83
N PHE A 183 -3.45 9.87 -9.79
CA PHE A 183 -2.98 8.84 -8.90
C PHE A 183 -3.71 8.97 -7.56
N VAL A 184 -4.44 7.94 -7.17
CA VAL A 184 -5.37 8.01 -6.05
C VAL A 184 -5.11 6.86 -5.08
N ALA A 185 -4.90 7.18 -3.82
CA ALA A 185 -4.60 6.20 -2.76
C ALA A 185 -4.78 6.79 -1.36
N CYS A 186 -4.56 5.98 -0.33
CA CYS A 186 -4.51 6.38 1.08
C CYS A 186 -3.14 6.05 1.70
N GLY A 187 -2.71 6.83 2.71
CA GLY A 187 -1.55 6.53 3.55
C GLY A 187 -0.25 6.33 2.78
N THR A 188 0.47 5.26 3.08
CA THR A 188 1.73 4.88 2.43
C THR A 188 1.61 4.79 0.90
N ALA A 189 0.52 4.21 0.40
CA ALA A 189 0.27 4.13 -1.03
C ALA A 189 0.08 5.52 -1.68
N TYR A 190 -0.50 6.49 -0.97
CA TYR A 190 -0.57 7.87 -1.43
C TYR A 190 0.82 8.51 -1.53
N HIS A 191 1.73 8.23 -0.59
CA HIS A 191 3.11 8.71 -0.70
C HIS A 191 3.85 8.08 -1.91
N ALA A 192 3.58 6.82 -2.22
CA ALA A 192 4.06 6.21 -3.46
C ALA A 192 3.47 6.90 -4.71
N CYS A 193 2.18 7.26 -4.67
CA CYS A 193 1.53 8.01 -5.74
C CYS A 193 2.16 9.38 -5.98
N LEU A 194 2.59 10.11 -4.93
CA LEU A 194 3.29 11.38 -5.09
C LEU A 194 4.57 11.25 -5.92
N SER A 195 5.36 10.21 -5.64
CA SER A 195 6.57 9.88 -6.42
C SER A 195 6.20 9.44 -7.84
N GLY A 196 5.25 8.50 -7.96
CA GLY A 196 4.82 7.95 -9.25
C GLY A 196 4.24 9.01 -10.19
N ALA A 197 3.46 9.95 -9.68
CA ALA A 197 2.91 11.05 -10.46
C ALA A 197 3.99 11.99 -11.01
N ASN A 198 4.96 12.38 -10.16
CA ASN A 198 6.10 13.18 -10.60
C ASN A 198 6.92 12.47 -11.68
N ILE A 199 7.13 11.17 -11.51
CA ILE A 199 7.84 10.32 -12.46
C ILE A 199 7.08 10.24 -13.79
N LEU A 200 5.78 9.94 -13.77
CA LEU A 200 4.97 9.85 -14.98
C LEU A 200 4.97 11.16 -15.74
N GLU A 201 4.70 12.27 -15.08
CA GLU A 201 4.65 13.60 -15.70
C GLU A 201 6.00 13.95 -16.34
N ARG A 202 7.10 13.66 -15.64
CA ARG A 202 8.46 13.90 -16.15
C ARG A 202 8.80 13.06 -17.39
N LEU A 203 8.40 11.78 -17.43
CA LEU A 203 8.72 10.87 -18.52
C LEU A 203 7.80 11.02 -19.74
N THR A 204 6.54 11.40 -19.51
CA THR A 204 5.51 11.37 -20.55
C THR A 204 5.02 12.75 -20.99
N GLY A 205 5.18 13.77 -20.13
CA GLY A 205 4.58 15.09 -20.36
C GLY A 205 3.06 15.13 -20.13
N ILE A 206 2.44 14.03 -19.68
CA ILE A 206 1.02 13.99 -19.34
C ILE A 206 0.83 14.67 -17.95
N PRO A 207 0.05 15.76 -17.84
CA PRO A 207 -0.27 16.37 -16.55
C PRO A 207 -0.82 15.36 -15.56
N THR A 208 -0.17 15.22 -14.41
CA THR A 208 -0.49 14.16 -13.44
C THR A 208 -0.77 14.74 -12.08
N PHE A 209 -1.92 14.39 -11.52
CA PHE A 209 -2.40 14.84 -10.23
C PHE A 209 -2.40 13.69 -9.22
N THR A 210 -2.14 14.01 -7.96
CA THR A 210 -2.31 13.06 -6.85
C THR A 210 -3.43 13.52 -5.95
N GLN A 211 -4.24 12.59 -5.49
CA GLN A 211 -5.30 12.89 -4.54
C GLN A 211 -5.47 11.75 -3.52
N VAL A 212 -5.72 12.10 -2.26
CA VAL A 212 -6.10 11.13 -1.24
C VAL A 212 -7.47 10.56 -1.62
N ALA A 213 -7.65 9.25 -1.51
CA ALA A 213 -8.86 8.60 -2.02
C ALA A 213 -10.14 9.06 -1.31
N SER A 214 -10.09 9.30 0.01
CA SER A 214 -11.21 9.86 0.76
C SER A 214 -11.64 11.23 0.24
N GLU A 215 -10.69 12.06 -0.21
CA GLU A 215 -11.00 13.38 -0.76
C GLU A 215 -11.43 13.34 -2.24
N PHE A 216 -10.79 12.47 -3.05
CA PHE A 216 -11.15 12.31 -4.47
C PHE A 216 -12.64 12.05 -4.64
N ARG A 217 -13.21 11.26 -3.77
CA ARG A 217 -14.60 10.88 -3.76
C ARG A 217 -15.56 12.06 -3.58
N TYR A 218 -15.19 13.06 -2.78
CA TYR A 218 -16.06 14.17 -2.38
C TYR A 218 -15.72 15.53 -3.04
N CYS A 219 -14.58 15.62 -3.71
CA CYS A 219 -14.15 16.85 -4.40
C CYS A 219 -14.75 17.01 -5.80
N ASP A 220 -15.66 16.15 -6.22
CA ASP A 220 -16.24 16.13 -7.57
C ASP A 220 -15.16 16.29 -8.67
N PRO A 221 -14.25 15.30 -8.82
CA PRO A 221 -13.08 15.43 -9.69
C PRO A 221 -13.50 15.65 -11.15
N ILE A 222 -12.80 16.57 -11.82
CA ILE A 222 -13.02 16.84 -13.25
C ILE A 222 -12.27 15.79 -14.06
N VAL A 223 -12.93 14.65 -14.30
CA VAL A 223 -12.39 13.50 -15.00
C VAL A 223 -13.39 13.00 -16.05
N ASP A 224 -12.89 12.36 -17.10
CA ASP A 224 -13.63 11.93 -18.28
C ASP A 224 -12.96 10.73 -18.97
N GLU A 225 -13.43 10.32 -20.14
CA GLU A 225 -12.89 9.21 -20.93
C GLU A 225 -11.45 9.44 -21.43
N LYS A 226 -10.94 10.68 -21.38
CA LYS A 226 -9.54 11.03 -21.69
C LYS A 226 -8.66 11.11 -20.45
N THR A 227 -9.18 10.70 -19.31
CA THR A 227 -8.47 10.67 -18.04
C THR A 227 -8.06 9.24 -17.71
N MET A 228 -6.80 9.05 -17.37
CA MET A 228 -6.29 7.81 -16.78
C MET A 228 -6.29 7.95 -15.26
N CYS A 229 -6.91 7.02 -14.55
CA CYS A 229 -6.90 6.99 -13.08
C CYS A 229 -6.16 5.75 -12.59
N VAL A 230 -5.10 5.94 -11.81
CA VAL A 230 -4.29 4.88 -11.21
C VAL A 230 -4.60 4.80 -9.71
N PHE A 231 -5.09 3.65 -9.27
CA PHE A 231 -5.46 3.38 -7.89
C PHE A 231 -4.46 2.45 -7.25
N VAL A 232 -3.83 2.87 -6.15
CA VAL A 232 -2.77 2.08 -5.50
C VAL A 232 -3.23 1.63 -4.11
N SER A 233 -3.15 0.32 -3.85
CA SER A 233 -3.50 -0.26 -2.55
C SER A 233 -2.71 -1.55 -2.33
N GLN A 234 -2.03 -1.68 -1.18
CA GLN A 234 -1.32 -2.92 -0.85
C GLN A 234 -2.29 -4.09 -0.73
N SER A 235 -3.34 -3.97 0.07
CA SER A 235 -4.35 -5.01 0.28
C SER A 235 -5.34 -5.14 -0.88
N GLY A 236 -5.58 -4.03 -1.59
CA GLY A 236 -6.65 -3.93 -2.57
C GLY A 236 -8.06 -3.95 -1.99
N GLU A 237 -8.19 -3.74 -0.66
CA GLU A 237 -9.45 -3.77 0.08
C GLU A 237 -9.73 -2.44 0.82
N THR A 238 -8.97 -1.37 0.54
CA THR A 238 -9.16 -0.07 1.19
C THR A 238 -10.47 0.56 0.72
N ALA A 239 -11.40 0.77 1.64
CA ALA A 239 -12.77 1.23 1.34
C ALA A 239 -12.80 2.52 0.52
N ASP A 240 -12.08 3.57 0.94
CA ASP A 240 -12.00 4.83 0.21
C ASP A 240 -11.43 4.68 -1.20
N THR A 241 -10.38 3.84 -1.36
CA THR A 241 -9.75 3.62 -2.66
C THR A 241 -10.70 2.88 -3.61
N MET A 242 -11.47 1.94 -3.10
CA MET A 242 -12.52 1.24 -3.85
C MET A 242 -13.63 2.19 -4.30
N ALA A 243 -14.13 3.01 -3.39
CA ALA A 243 -15.18 3.98 -3.70
C ALA A 243 -14.70 5.03 -4.74
N ALA A 244 -13.45 5.49 -4.62
CA ALA A 244 -12.84 6.39 -5.59
C ALA A 244 -12.70 5.74 -6.99
N LEU A 245 -12.31 4.46 -7.05
CA LEU A 245 -12.24 3.70 -8.29
C LEU A 245 -13.63 3.59 -8.97
N ARG A 246 -14.65 3.21 -8.21
CA ARG A 246 -16.03 3.11 -8.70
C ARG A 246 -16.51 4.44 -9.28
N LEU A 247 -16.28 5.56 -8.57
CA LEU A 247 -16.61 6.90 -9.06
C LEU A 247 -15.88 7.23 -10.38
N ALA A 248 -14.60 6.93 -10.49
CA ALA A 248 -13.84 7.16 -11.73
C ALA A 248 -14.41 6.35 -12.90
N LYS A 249 -14.79 5.08 -12.68
CA LYS A 249 -15.45 4.25 -13.69
C LYS A 249 -16.80 4.82 -14.12
N GLU A 250 -17.62 5.25 -13.18
CA GLU A 250 -18.93 5.89 -13.46
C GLU A 250 -18.75 7.14 -14.33
N LYS A 251 -17.66 7.90 -14.14
CA LYS A 251 -17.30 9.06 -14.96
C LYS A 251 -16.62 8.71 -16.29
N GLY A 252 -16.45 7.43 -16.62
CA GLY A 252 -15.90 6.94 -17.88
C GLY A 252 -14.38 6.90 -17.99
N CYS A 253 -13.64 7.08 -16.88
CA CYS A 253 -12.18 7.03 -16.86
C CYS A 253 -11.68 5.62 -17.18
N THR A 254 -10.46 5.54 -17.73
CA THR A 254 -9.71 4.29 -17.75
C THR A 254 -9.05 4.08 -16.39
N THR A 255 -9.33 2.96 -15.74
CA THR A 255 -8.85 2.65 -14.39
C THR A 255 -7.76 1.59 -14.41
N ILE A 256 -6.64 1.87 -13.76
CA ILE A 256 -5.52 0.95 -13.55
C ILE A 256 -5.35 0.76 -12.05
N ALA A 257 -5.44 -0.48 -11.57
CA ALA A 257 -5.11 -0.81 -10.20
C ALA A 257 -3.65 -1.24 -10.07
N VAL A 258 -2.99 -0.82 -8.99
CA VAL A 258 -1.70 -1.36 -8.54
C VAL A 258 -1.94 -1.99 -7.17
N ALA A 259 -1.86 -3.31 -7.09
CA ALA A 259 -2.18 -4.06 -5.88
C ALA A 259 -1.12 -5.13 -5.59
N ASN A 260 -1.01 -5.58 -4.33
CA ASN A 260 -0.13 -6.70 -3.99
C ASN A 260 -0.92 -8.00 -3.82
N VAL A 261 -2.15 -7.93 -3.34
CA VAL A 261 -2.97 -9.12 -3.08
C VAL A 261 -3.70 -9.55 -4.34
N LEU A 262 -3.37 -10.76 -4.79
CA LEU A 262 -4.00 -11.37 -5.96
C LEU A 262 -5.50 -11.58 -5.72
N GLY A 263 -6.33 -11.20 -6.69
CA GLY A 263 -7.78 -11.37 -6.61
C GLY A 263 -8.47 -10.45 -5.60
N SER A 264 -7.78 -9.40 -5.12
CA SER A 264 -8.39 -8.38 -4.26
C SER A 264 -9.52 -7.61 -4.98
N SER A 265 -10.38 -6.96 -4.21
CA SER A 265 -11.55 -6.26 -4.75
C SER A 265 -11.18 -5.20 -5.78
N ILE A 266 -10.14 -4.39 -5.49
CA ILE A 266 -9.66 -3.37 -6.44
C ILE A 266 -9.17 -3.99 -7.75
N SER A 267 -8.52 -5.17 -7.68
CA SER A 267 -7.97 -5.85 -8.86
C SER A 267 -9.04 -6.46 -9.75
N ARG A 268 -10.19 -6.81 -9.17
CA ARG A 268 -11.34 -7.35 -9.92
C ARG A 268 -12.20 -6.25 -10.53
N GLU A 269 -12.26 -5.08 -9.90
CA GLU A 269 -13.12 -3.98 -10.35
C GLU A 269 -12.43 -3.02 -11.33
N ALA A 270 -11.11 -2.86 -11.29
CA ALA A 270 -10.38 -2.02 -12.24
C ALA A 270 -10.42 -2.58 -13.66
N ASP A 271 -10.26 -1.72 -14.67
CA ASP A 271 -10.18 -2.16 -16.06
C ASP A 271 -8.88 -2.93 -16.34
N HIS A 272 -7.78 -2.53 -15.67
CA HIS A 272 -6.47 -3.17 -15.75
C HIS A 272 -5.84 -3.23 -14.36
N THR A 273 -5.02 -4.28 -14.12
CA THR A 273 -4.35 -4.46 -12.82
C THR A 273 -2.90 -4.87 -13.00
N ILE A 274 -2.01 -4.19 -12.31
CA ILE A 274 -0.59 -4.53 -12.21
C ILE A 274 -0.32 -4.97 -10.77
N TYR A 275 0.17 -6.20 -10.58
CA TYR A 275 0.53 -6.69 -9.26
C TYR A 275 1.97 -6.33 -8.90
N THR A 276 2.22 -5.93 -7.66
CA THR A 276 3.57 -5.60 -7.18
C THR A 276 4.43 -6.84 -6.93
N CYS A 277 3.82 -7.99 -6.73
CA CYS A 277 4.51 -9.27 -6.47
C CYS A 277 5.47 -9.22 -5.25
N ALA A 278 5.18 -8.39 -4.24
CA ALA A 278 6.00 -8.25 -3.04
C ALA A 278 5.93 -9.44 -2.09
N GLY A 279 5.05 -10.42 -2.36
CA GLY A 279 4.71 -11.48 -1.41
C GLY A 279 3.85 -10.96 -0.24
N PRO A 280 3.52 -11.82 0.74
CA PRO A 280 2.70 -11.41 1.88
C PRO A 280 3.43 -10.39 2.75
N GLU A 281 2.69 -9.35 3.16
CA GLU A 281 3.14 -8.32 4.10
C GLU A 281 2.19 -8.33 5.30
N ILE A 282 2.68 -8.74 6.46
CA ILE A 282 1.90 -9.06 7.66
C ILE A 282 1.91 -7.91 8.67
N ALA A 283 3.07 -7.26 8.86
CA ALA A 283 3.18 -6.10 9.74
C ALA A 283 2.17 -5.03 9.32
N VAL A 284 1.54 -4.38 10.30
CA VAL A 284 0.52 -3.35 10.02
C VAL A 284 1.12 -2.19 9.24
N ALA A 285 2.29 -1.71 9.63
CA ALA A 285 3.02 -0.66 8.93
C ALA A 285 3.65 -1.22 7.64
N SER A 286 3.26 -0.71 6.49
CA SER A 286 3.80 -1.14 5.19
C SER A 286 5.26 -0.74 5.00
N THR A 287 6.07 -1.66 4.47
CA THR A 287 7.51 -1.47 4.19
C THR A 287 7.86 -1.91 2.77
N LYS A 288 7.96 -3.21 2.49
CA LYS A 288 8.27 -3.74 1.15
C LYS A 288 7.18 -3.44 0.13
N ALA A 289 5.92 -3.33 0.55
CA ALA A 289 4.85 -2.93 -0.36
C ALA A 289 5.06 -1.51 -0.89
N TYR A 290 5.54 -0.57 -0.07
CA TYR A 290 5.87 0.79 -0.52
C TYR A 290 6.95 0.80 -1.59
N THR A 291 8.07 0.13 -1.36
CA THR A 291 9.19 0.11 -2.32
C THR A 291 8.81 -0.59 -3.63
N THR A 292 8.04 -1.67 -3.57
CA THR A 292 7.54 -2.34 -4.78
C THR A 292 6.47 -1.52 -5.51
N GLN A 293 5.65 -0.73 -4.80
CA GLN A 293 4.74 0.24 -5.43
C GLN A 293 5.53 1.32 -6.17
N LEU A 294 6.61 1.87 -5.59
CA LEU A 294 7.48 2.83 -6.28
C LEU A 294 8.03 2.23 -7.59
N ILE A 295 8.49 0.98 -7.56
CA ILE A 295 8.99 0.28 -8.75
C ILE A 295 7.89 0.12 -9.80
N VAL A 296 6.71 -0.36 -9.42
CA VAL A 296 5.60 -0.55 -10.39
C VAL A 296 5.17 0.78 -11.01
N LEU A 297 5.09 1.85 -10.22
CA LEU A 297 4.71 3.18 -10.72
C LEU A 297 5.80 3.76 -11.66
N LEU A 298 7.07 3.49 -11.39
CA LEU A 298 8.16 3.82 -12.30
C LEU A 298 8.05 3.02 -13.61
N LEU A 299 7.85 1.70 -13.54
CA LEU A 299 7.66 0.84 -14.71
C LEU A 299 6.45 1.28 -15.54
N LEU A 300 5.36 1.67 -14.90
CA LEU A 300 4.17 2.23 -15.56
C LEU A 300 4.52 3.52 -16.32
N GLY A 301 5.22 4.46 -15.67
CA GLY A 301 5.67 5.70 -16.32
C GLY A 301 6.58 5.44 -17.52
N MET A 302 7.50 4.49 -17.39
CA MET A 302 8.43 4.10 -18.46
C MET A 302 7.69 3.38 -19.61
N TYR A 303 6.74 2.49 -19.31
CA TYR A 303 5.94 1.82 -20.33
C TYR A 303 5.09 2.80 -21.13
N ILE A 304 4.47 3.78 -20.46
CA ILE A 304 3.70 4.83 -21.14
C ILE A 304 4.62 5.73 -21.97
N SER A 305 5.80 6.10 -21.45
CA SER A 305 6.82 6.85 -22.19
C SER A 305 7.21 6.14 -23.48
N GLN A 306 7.41 4.82 -23.41
CA GLN A 306 7.69 3.94 -24.54
C GLN A 306 6.52 3.94 -25.56
N ALA A 307 5.27 3.82 -25.08
CA ALA A 307 4.08 3.87 -25.94
C ALA A 307 3.91 5.23 -26.66
N LEU A 308 4.43 6.29 -26.08
CA LEU A 308 4.41 7.65 -26.66
C LEU A 308 5.61 7.92 -27.58
N GLY A 309 6.63 7.04 -27.60
CA GLY A 309 7.87 7.23 -28.33
C GLY A 309 8.82 8.27 -27.72
N ASN A 310 8.77 8.45 -26.40
CA ASN A 310 9.59 9.42 -25.65
C ASN A 310 10.90 8.82 -25.08
N GLU A 311 11.35 7.67 -25.59
CA GLU A 311 12.58 7.02 -25.15
C GLU A 311 13.82 7.87 -25.50
N ASN A 312 14.73 8.02 -24.55
CA ASN A 312 15.95 8.79 -24.67
C ASN A 312 17.12 8.08 -23.94
N GLU A 313 18.29 8.69 -23.88
CA GLU A 313 19.45 8.14 -23.18
C GLU A 313 19.21 7.97 -21.66
N ASP A 314 18.43 8.84 -21.02
CA ASP A 314 18.08 8.72 -19.62
C ASP A 314 17.26 7.45 -19.36
N TYR A 315 16.42 7.03 -20.33
CA TYR A 315 15.60 5.82 -20.24
C TYR A 315 16.46 4.55 -20.02
N LYS A 316 17.54 4.38 -20.78
CA LYS A 316 18.48 3.25 -20.62
C LYS A 316 19.18 3.29 -19.27
N ARG A 317 19.65 4.46 -18.85
CA ARG A 317 20.30 4.64 -17.56
C ARG A 317 19.35 4.29 -16.39
N ILE A 318 18.07 4.62 -16.51
CA ILE A 318 17.08 4.25 -15.50
C ILE A 318 16.92 2.72 -15.44
N ILE A 319 16.81 2.02 -16.59
CA ILE A 319 16.70 0.56 -16.63
C ILE A 319 17.91 -0.12 -16.00
N GLU A 320 19.11 0.32 -16.31
CA GLU A 320 20.35 -0.19 -15.71
C GLU A 320 20.36 0.05 -14.19
N GLY A 321 19.91 1.23 -13.77
CA GLY A 321 19.76 1.59 -12.36
C GLY A 321 18.76 0.70 -11.62
N ILE A 322 17.59 0.44 -12.20
CA ILE A 322 16.57 -0.44 -11.62
C ILE A 322 17.13 -1.84 -11.33
N ALA A 323 17.89 -2.41 -12.26
CA ALA A 323 18.48 -3.73 -12.12
C ALA A 323 19.49 -3.81 -10.95
N SER A 324 20.12 -2.69 -10.59
CA SER A 324 21.09 -2.61 -9.50
C SER A 324 20.48 -2.39 -8.11
N LEU A 325 19.20 -1.96 -8.03
CA LEU A 325 18.55 -1.62 -6.75
C LEU A 325 18.60 -2.72 -5.70
N PRO A 326 18.32 -4.01 -6.01
CA PRO A 326 18.40 -5.06 -4.99
C PRO A 326 19.76 -5.10 -4.29
N GLN A 327 20.85 -5.04 -5.06
CA GLN A 327 22.22 -5.07 -4.51
C GLN A 327 22.54 -3.82 -3.67
N HIS A 328 22.08 -2.64 -4.08
CA HIS A 328 22.24 -1.42 -3.31
C HIS A 328 21.51 -1.49 -1.98
N ILE A 329 20.28 -2.00 -1.97
CA ILE A 329 19.50 -2.19 -0.74
C ILE A 329 20.16 -3.21 0.18
N GLU A 330 20.67 -4.34 -0.34
CA GLU A 330 21.44 -5.30 0.46
C GLU A 330 22.64 -4.64 1.15
N ASN A 331 23.32 -3.73 0.46
CA ASN A 331 24.44 -3.00 1.05
C ASN A 331 23.98 -2.02 2.13
N ILE A 332 22.89 -1.28 1.92
CA ILE A 332 22.27 -0.40 2.93
C ILE A 332 21.87 -1.20 4.18
N LEU A 333 21.30 -2.38 4.01
CA LEU A 333 20.90 -3.26 5.13
C LEU A 333 22.10 -3.75 5.95
N LYS A 334 23.33 -3.83 5.39
CA LYS A 334 24.55 -4.16 6.15
C LYS A 334 24.95 -3.04 7.10
N ASP A 335 24.53 -1.81 6.84
CA ASP A 335 24.82 -0.63 7.67
C ASP A 335 23.76 -0.41 8.77
N GLU A 336 22.95 -1.41 9.08
CA GLU A 336 21.81 -1.38 10.01
C GLU A 336 22.16 -0.74 11.36
N LYS A 337 23.37 -0.98 11.90
CA LYS A 337 23.84 -0.36 13.15
C LYS A 337 23.94 1.18 13.08
N THR A 338 24.17 1.72 11.91
CA THR A 338 24.18 3.18 11.69
C THR A 338 22.77 3.74 11.89
N PHE A 339 21.76 3.04 11.39
CA PHE A 339 20.37 3.47 11.53
C PHE A 339 19.83 3.24 12.94
N GLU A 340 20.27 2.18 13.63
CA GLU A 340 20.03 1.98 15.05
C GLU A 340 20.64 3.14 15.88
N HIS A 341 21.86 3.58 15.54
CA HIS A 341 22.48 4.75 16.18
C HIS A 341 21.65 6.02 15.92
N TYR A 342 21.21 6.26 14.67
CA TYR A 342 20.37 7.42 14.36
C TYR A 342 19.03 7.38 15.11
N ALA A 343 18.41 6.21 15.24
CA ALA A 343 17.21 6.02 16.01
C ALA A 343 17.37 6.33 17.50
N SER A 344 18.59 6.18 18.04
CA SER A 344 18.86 6.50 19.45
C SER A 344 18.60 7.97 19.81
N TYR A 345 18.71 8.87 18.86
CA TYR A 345 18.37 10.29 19.05
C TYR A 345 16.86 10.53 19.26
N LEU A 346 16.01 9.59 18.83
CA LEU A 346 14.54 9.67 18.95
C LEU A 346 14.02 9.11 20.28
N LYS A 347 14.85 8.43 21.08
CA LYS A 347 14.43 7.70 22.27
C LYS A 347 13.57 8.53 23.22
N ASP A 348 14.04 9.74 23.52
CA ASP A 348 13.39 10.63 24.52
C ASP A 348 12.59 11.76 23.87
N LEU A 349 12.60 11.85 22.54
CA LEU A 349 11.87 12.88 21.82
C LEU A 349 10.38 12.55 21.70
N LYS A 350 9.56 13.61 21.74
CA LYS A 350 8.12 13.55 21.48
C LYS A 350 7.77 13.97 20.05
N ASP A 351 8.62 14.78 19.45
CA ASP A 351 8.45 15.32 18.11
C ASP A 351 9.77 15.33 17.33
N THR A 352 9.67 15.32 16.02
CA THR A 352 10.78 15.42 15.06
C THR A 352 10.27 15.92 13.72
N TYR A 353 11.16 16.48 12.92
CA TYR A 353 10.81 17.10 11.65
C TYR A 353 11.54 16.39 10.51
N TYR A 354 10.82 16.20 9.42
CA TYR A 354 11.36 15.64 8.20
C TYR A 354 11.32 16.70 7.08
N ILE A 355 12.37 16.82 6.31
CA ILE A 355 12.40 17.81 5.22
C ILE A 355 13.01 17.25 3.95
N GLY A 356 12.43 17.63 2.80
CA GLY A 356 12.88 17.25 1.48
C GLY A 356 12.28 18.16 0.40
N ARG A 357 12.68 17.97 -0.85
CA ARG A 357 12.11 18.66 -2.00
C ARG A 357 11.85 17.68 -3.14
N SER A 358 10.78 17.94 -3.94
CA SER A 358 10.42 17.09 -5.08
C SER A 358 10.23 15.64 -4.66
N LEU A 359 10.88 14.66 -5.30
CA LEU A 359 10.83 13.23 -4.94
C LEU A 359 11.27 12.97 -3.49
N ASP A 360 12.26 13.72 -2.99
CA ASP A 360 12.70 13.61 -1.60
C ASP A 360 11.58 13.98 -0.61
N TYR A 361 10.70 14.94 -0.96
CA TYR A 361 9.56 15.29 -0.12
C TYR A 361 8.55 14.13 0.02
N ALA A 362 8.22 13.46 -1.08
CA ALA A 362 7.36 12.29 -1.03
C ALA A 362 7.94 11.18 -0.13
N THR A 363 9.25 11.00 -0.18
CA THR A 363 9.96 9.98 0.62
C THR A 363 10.02 10.35 2.11
N VAL A 364 10.24 11.63 2.46
CA VAL A 364 10.23 12.06 3.87
C VAL A 364 8.84 12.05 4.48
N LEU A 365 7.77 12.24 3.69
CA LEU A 365 6.39 12.02 4.14
C LEU A 365 6.19 10.58 4.60
N GLU A 366 6.69 9.62 3.83
CA GLU A 366 6.63 8.21 4.20
C GLU A 366 7.46 7.88 5.43
N GLY A 367 8.70 8.40 5.52
CA GLY A 367 9.53 8.24 6.72
C GLY A 367 8.88 8.78 7.98
N ALA A 368 8.27 9.96 7.90
CA ALA A 368 7.52 10.57 9.01
C ALA A 368 6.29 9.74 9.38
N LEU A 369 5.58 9.18 8.39
CA LEU A 369 4.42 8.30 8.64
C LEU A 369 4.87 7.02 9.36
N LYS A 370 5.91 6.34 8.87
CA LYS A 370 6.42 5.12 9.51
C LYS A 370 6.81 5.37 10.96
N LEU A 371 7.52 6.48 11.23
CA LEU A 371 7.89 6.81 12.59
C LEU A 371 6.66 7.05 13.50
N LYS A 372 5.66 7.79 13.03
CA LYS A 372 4.40 8.01 13.76
C LYS A 372 3.68 6.71 14.09
N GLU A 373 3.55 5.83 13.10
CA GLU A 373 2.80 4.58 13.22
C GLU A 373 3.38 3.65 14.28
N VAL A 374 4.70 3.45 14.27
CA VAL A 374 5.31 2.39 15.08
C VAL A 374 5.92 2.88 16.39
N SER A 375 6.36 4.14 16.47
CA SER A 375 7.04 4.69 17.67
C SER A 375 6.22 5.71 18.45
N TYR A 376 5.10 6.17 17.87
CA TYR A 376 4.23 7.21 18.42
C TYR A 376 4.92 8.56 18.65
N VAL A 377 6.08 8.79 18.04
CA VAL A 377 6.71 10.10 17.96
C VAL A 377 5.94 10.95 16.97
N HIS A 378 5.56 12.16 17.37
CA HIS A 378 4.94 13.11 16.45
C HIS A 378 5.98 13.56 15.41
N ALA A 379 5.82 13.12 14.18
CA ALA A 379 6.76 13.39 13.10
C ALA A 379 6.05 14.12 11.97
N ASP A 380 6.50 15.33 11.65
CA ASP A 380 5.95 16.12 10.55
C ASP A 380 6.95 16.27 9.43
N ALA A 381 6.46 16.11 8.19
CA ALA A 381 7.26 16.29 6.99
C ALA A 381 6.88 17.56 6.24
N TYR A 382 7.89 18.35 5.87
CA TYR A 382 7.71 19.62 5.18
C TYR A 382 8.51 19.67 3.87
N ILE A 383 7.96 20.34 2.88
CA ILE A 383 8.76 20.83 1.76
C ILE A 383 9.79 21.79 2.34
N ALA A 384 11.10 21.50 2.15
CA ALA A 384 12.17 22.24 2.83
C ALA A 384 12.08 23.76 2.61
N GLY A 385 11.62 24.20 1.44
CA GLY A 385 11.40 25.63 1.15
C GLY A 385 10.26 26.27 1.91
N GLU A 386 9.24 25.48 2.30
CA GLU A 386 8.06 25.97 3.02
C GLU A 386 8.31 26.16 4.52
N LEU A 387 9.41 25.62 5.07
CA LEU A 387 9.73 25.80 6.49
C LEU A 387 9.70 27.27 6.93
N LYS A 388 10.28 28.16 6.13
CA LYS A 388 10.37 29.59 6.45
C LYS A 388 9.03 30.33 6.42
N HIS A 389 7.96 29.69 5.89
CA HIS A 389 6.61 30.27 5.82
C HIS A 389 5.74 29.90 7.04
N GLY A 390 6.35 29.48 8.15
CA GLY A 390 5.67 29.18 9.41
C GLY A 390 6.35 28.11 10.23
N PRO A 391 6.48 26.86 9.73
CA PRO A 391 6.94 25.70 10.52
C PRO A 391 8.31 25.87 11.17
N ILE A 392 9.20 26.69 10.62
CA ILE A 392 10.52 26.95 11.20
C ILE A 392 10.44 27.55 12.61
N ALA A 393 9.29 28.12 13.01
CA ALA A 393 9.06 28.61 14.38
C ALA A 393 9.06 27.48 15.43
N LEU A 394 8.88 26.23 15.00
CA LEU A 394 8.91 25.04 15.86
C LEU A 394 10.34 24.57 16.12
N ILE A 395 11.32 25.05 15.37
CA ILE A 395 12.73 24.60 15.49
C ILE A 395 13.38 25.36 16.65
N GLU A 396 13.81 24.63 17.64
CA GLU A 396 14.52 25.13 18.82
C GLU A 396 15.80 24.35 19.08
N GLN A 397 16.56 24.77 20.12
CA GLN A 397 17.79 24.10 20.51
C GLN A 397 17.56 22.61 20.82
N GLY A 398 18.20 21.73 20.05
CA GLY A 398 18.11 20.28 20.24
C GLY A 398 16.99 19.61 19.42
N SER A 399 16.13 20.34 18.70
CA SER A 399 15.18 19.76 17.75
C SER A 399 15.88 18.83 16.78
N LEU A 400 15.31 17.64 16.52
CA LEU A 400 15.85 16.71 15.52
C LEU A 400 15.18 16.95 14.18
N VAL A 401 15.99 17.08 13.14
CA VAL A 401 15.53 17.19 11.75
C VAL A 401 16.17 16.06 10.95
N ILE A 402 15.34 15.25 10.29
CA ILE A 402 15.77 14.23 9.32
C ILE A 402 15.56 14.82 7.92
N ALA A 403 16.65 15.00 7.19
CA ALA A 403 16.67 15.69 5.91
C ALA A 403 17.08 14.75 4.77
N VAL A 404 16.45 14.90 3.61
CA VAL A 404 16.81 14.18 2.39
C VAL A 404 17.13 15.18 1.29
N ALA A 405 18.30 15.04 0.65
CA ALA A 405 18.82 15.92 -0.40
C ALA A 405 19.53 15.08 -1.49
N THR A 406 18.75 14.27 -2.21
CA THR A 406 19.27 13.32 -3.21
C THR A 406 19.06 13.78 -4.66
N GLN A 407 18.31 14.88 -4.88
CA GLN A 407 18.02 15.39 -6.21
C GLN A 407 19.09 16.42 -6.62
N PRO A 408 20.04 16.11 -7.53
CA PRO A 408 21.23 16.96 -7.78
C PRO A 408 20.89 18.40 -8.18
N ASN A 409 19.83 18.58 -8.97
CA ASN A 409 19.40 19.88 -9.47
C ASN A 409 18.85 20.83 -8.40
N ILE A 410 18.45 20.31 -7.22
CA ILE A 410 17.90 21.09 -6.12
C ILE A 410 18.54 20.82 -4.76
N ALA A 411 19.53 19.89 -4.68
CA ALA A 411 20.22 19.53 -3.44
C ALA A 411 20.80 20.76 -2.72
N ALA A 412 21.48 21.65 -3.44
CA ALA A 412 22.03 22.86 -2.86
C ALA A 412 20.95 23.77 -2.21
N LYS A 413 19.71 23.79 -2.75
CA LYS A 413 18.60 24.54 -2.15
C LYS A 413 18.10 23.86 -0.90
N THR A 414 18.01 22.52 -0.89
CA THR A 414 17.64 21.74 0.29
C THR A 414 18.67 21.93 1.40
N ILE A 415 19.96 21.84 1.08
CA ILE A 415 21.06 22.07 2.02
C ILE A 415 21.01 23.47 2.61
N SER A 416 20.72 24.52 1.80
CA SER A 416 20.52 25.87 2.32
C SER A 416 19.39 25.94 3.36
N ASN A 417 18.28 25.25 3.15
CA ASN A 417 17.21 25.18 4.15
C ASN A 417 17.61 24.39 5.40
N ILE A 418 18.43 23.35 5.26
CA ILE A 418 19.02 22.61 6.39
C ILE A 418 19.84 23.57 7.26
N GLN A 419 20.70 24.41 6.65
CA GLN A 419 21.49 25.40 7.40
C GLN A 419 20.62 26.40 8.16
N GLU A 420 19.44 26.76 7.64
CA GLU A 420 18.46 27.62 8.34
C GLU A 420 17.94 26.95 9.63
N THR A 421 17.77 25.61 9.65
CA THR A 421 17.38 24.87 10.86
C THR A 421 18.53 24.76 11.86
N ILE A 422 19.76 24.48 11.36
CA ILE A 422 20.97 24.39 12.19
C ILE A 422 21.25 25.72 12.89
N ALA A 423 21.05 26.84 12.19
CA ALA A 423 21.23 28.18 12.77
C ALA A 423 20.27 28.47 13.95
N ARG A 424 19.20 27.66 14.12
CA ARG A 424 18.25 27.72 15.24
C ARG A 424 18.48 26.64 16.29
N GLY A 425 19.55 25.88 16.15
CA GLY A 425 19.94 24.86 17.13
C GLY A 425 19.46 23.46 16.82
N ALA A 426 18.94 23.18 15.63
CA ALA A 426 18.56 21.82 15.24
C ALA A 426 19.77 20.88 15.15
N ASN A 427 19.57 19.64 15.54
CA ASN A 427 20.41 18.51 15.19
C ASN A 427 19.89 17.91 13.87
N VAL A 428 20.75 17.76 12.86
CA VAL A 428 20.31 17.26 11.55
C VAL A 428 20.96 15.93 11.23
N ILE A 429 20.14 14.95 10.82
CA ILE A 429 20.56 13.73 10.13
C ILE A 429 20.25 13.94 8.65
N LEU A 430 21.25 13.88 7.80
CA LEU A 430 21.15 14.13 6.38
C LEU A 430 21.39 12.85 5.56
N PHE A 431 20.44 12.51 4.71
CA PHE A 431 20.60 11.53 3.64
C PHE A 431 20.86 12.28 2.33
N THR A 432 21.97 12.00 1.67
CA THR A 432 22.39 12.70 0.46
C THR A 432 23.21 11.81 -0.46
N ILE A 433 23.61 12.33 -1.61
CA ILE A 433 24.50 11.69 -2.56
C ILE A 433 25.92 12.30 -2.44
N ASP A 434 26.92 11.61 -2.97
CA ASP A 434 28.29 12.10 -2.97
C ASP A 434 28.44 13.46 -3.70
N GLY A 435 29.49 14.20 -3.34
CA GLY A 435 29.84 15.48 -3.97
C GLY A 435 29.02 16.69 -3.49
N GLN A 436 28.13 16.54 -2.48
CA GLN A 436 27.38 17.67 -1.92
C GLN A 436 28.15 18.33 -0.75
N GLU A 437 28.23 19.66 -0.76
CA GLU A 437 28.78 20.45 0.37
C GLU A 437 27.70 20.57 1.45
N VAL A 438 27.72 19.68 2.45
CA VAL A 438 26.65 19.54 3.45
C VAL A 438 26.77 20.47 4.65
N GLY A 439 27.93 21.14 4.84
CA GLY A 439 28.15 22.02 5.98
C GLY A 439 28.19 21.30 7.33
N ASN A 440 27.78 21.96 8.40
CA ASN A 440 27.91 21.46 9.78
C ASN A 440 26.64 20.70 10.21
N VAL A 441 26.39 19.51 9.61
CA VAL A 441 25.32 18.59 10.04
C VAL A 441 25.82 17.63 11.11
N LYS A 442 24.92 17.08 11.93
CA LYS A 442 25.27 16.16 13.01
C LYS A 442 25.68 14.79 12.48
N GLU A 443 24.90 14.25 11.54
CA GLU A 443 25.12 12.96 10.90
C GLU A 443 24.84 13.09 9.40
N THR A 444 25.65 12.37 8.59
CA THR A 444 25.42 12.29 7.15
C THR A 444 25.54 10.85 6.70
N TYR A 445 24.55 10.40 5.93
CA TYR A 445 24.58 9.12 5.22
C TYR A 445 24.62 9.36 3.72
N ILE A 446 25.67 8.85 3.07
CA ILE A 446 25.85 8.96 1.62
C ILE A 446 25.21 7.75 0.96
N LEU A 447 24.22 7.99 0.12
CA LEU A 447 23.51 6.96 -0.63
C LEU A 447 24.29 6.57 -1.89
N PRO A 448 24.09 5.34 -2.42
CA PRO A 448 24.65 4.93 -3.69
C PRO A 448 24.29 5.90 -4.83
N ASP A 449 25.24 6.09 -5.75
CA ASP A 449 25.01 6.88 -6.96
C ASP A 449 24.19 6.08 -7.97
N VAL A 450 22.92 6.45 -8.11
CA VAL A 450 21.98 5.93 -9.09
C VAL A 450 21.25 7.09 -9.75
N ASP A 451 20.46 6.82 -10.80
CA ASP A 451 19.60 7.88 -11.36
C ASP A 451 18.74 8.50 -10.25
N PRO A 452 18.66 9.85 -10.17
CA PRO A 452 17.91 10.54 -9.12
C PRO A 452 16.45 10.08 -8.96
N ILE A 453 15.83 9.57 -10.01
CA ILE A 453 14.46 9.04 -10.01
C ILE A 453 14.32 7.78 -9.12
N LEU A 454 15.41 7.05 -8.90
CA LEU A 454 15.49 5.82 -8.13
C LEU A 454 15.80 6.06 -6.64
N GLN A 455 16.26 7.24 -6.28
CA GLN A 455 16.73 7.54 -4.93
C GLN A 455 15.65 7.35 -3.87
N SER A 456 14.36 7.60 -4.20
CA SER A 456 13.24 7.39 -3.27
C SER A 456 13.18 5.94 -2.76
N VAL A 457 13.51 4.96 -3.60
CA VAL A 457 13.54 3.53 -3.23
C VAL A 457 14.65 3.26 -2.22
N LEU A 458 15.85 3.82 -2.44
CA LEU A 458 17.02 3.63 -1.57
C LEU A 458 16.86 4.34 -0.23
N VAL A 459 16.32 5.56 -0.23
CA VAL A 459 16.10 6.37 0.99
C VAL A 459 15.03 5.74 1.89
N ALA A 460 14.03 5.08 1.32
CA ALA A 460 12.95 4.47 2.08
C ALA A 460 13.47 3.47 3.13
N VAL A 461 14.46 2.66 2.77
CA VAL A 461 14.99 1.58 3.62
C VAL A 461 15.59 2.11 4.93
N PRO A 462 16.55 3.06 4.93
CA PRO A 462 17.07 3.62 6.17
C PRO A 462 16.02 4.35 7.01
N LEU A 463 15.03 5.03 6.38
CA LEU A 463 13.96 5.68 7.13
C LEU A 463 13.05 4.67 7.82
N GLN A 464 12.77 3.53 7.20
CA GLN A 464 12.04 2.41 7.80
C GLN A 464 12.82 1.79 8.97
N LEU A 465 14.14 1.57 8.84
CA LEU A 465 14.99 1.06 9.91
C LEU A 465 15.06 2.02 11.09
N ILE A 466 15.19 3.32 10.85
CA ILE A 466 15.16 4.33 11.92
C ILE A 466 13.83 4.26 12.69
N ALA A 467 12.70 4.17 11.99
CA ALA A 467 11.38 4.05 12.63
C ALA A 467 11.27 2.76 13.45
N TYR A 468 11.73 1.63 12.90
CA TYR A 468 11.77 0.34 13.56
C TYR A 468 12.56 0.37 14.87
N TYR A 469 13.82 0.85 14.82
CA TYR A 469 14.68 0.91 16.00
C TYR A 469 14.20 1.93 17.03
N ALA A 470 13.67 3.07 16.58
CA ALA A 470 13.08 4.05 17.50
C ALA A 470 11.90 3.45 18.26
N ALA A 471 11.06 2.65 17.60
CA ALA A 471 9.96 1.93 18.25
C ALA A 471 10.46 0.90 19.27
N GLY A 472 11.48 0.11 18.91
CA GLY A 472 12.11 -0.86 19.81
C GLY A 472 12.68 -0.20 21.08
N LEU A 473 13.38 0.93 20.94
CA LEU A 473 13.93 1.71 22.07
C LEU A 473 12.84 2.27 23.00
N LYS A 474 11.63 2.46 22.49
CA LYS A 474 10.44 2.91 23.26
C LYS A 474 9.59 1.75 23.77
N GLY A 475 9.92 0.50 23.45
CA GLY A 475 9.17 -0.70 23.85
C GLY A 475 7.81 -0.83 23.16
N CYS A 476 7.68 -0.29 21.94
CA CYS A 476 6.45 -0.36 21.15
C CYS A 476 6.37 -1.68 20.36
N ASP A 477 5.17 -2.19 20.17
CA ASP A 477 4.91 -3.31 19.23
C ASP A 477 4.89 -2.78 17.80
N VAL A 478 5.88 -3.17 17.00
CA VAL A 478 6.05 -2.70 15.62
C VAL A 478 5.17 -3.47 14.63
N ASP A 479 4.79 -4.71 14.97
CA ASP A 479 3.95 -5.55 14.09
C ASP A 479 2.47 -5.19 14.24
N LYS A 480 2.05 -4.80 15.45
CA LYS A 480 0.66 -4.43 15.80
C LYS A 480 0.60 -3.12 16.56
N PRO A 481 0.90 -1.98 15.91
CA PRO A 481 0.78 -0.68 16.55
C PRO A 481 -0.65 -0.42 17.05
N ARG A 482 -0.77 0.28 18.17
CA ARG A 482 -2.09 0.60 18.75
C ARG A 482 -2.95 1.40 17.76
N ASN A 483 -4.26 1.15 17.79
CA ASN A 483 -5.28 1.88 17.02
C ASN A 483 -5.14 1.77 15.50
N LEU A 484 -4.30 0.89 14.98
CA LEU A 484 -4.12 0.66 13.55
C LEU A 484 -4.57 -0.76 13.15
N ALA A 485 -5.02 -0.89 11.93
CA ALA A 485 -5.31 -2.16 11.27
C ALA A 485 -4.51 -2.26 9.96
N LYS A 486 -4.17 -3.49 9.54
CA LYS A 486 -3.42 -3.73 8.29
C LYS A 486 -4.17 -3.21 7.07
N SER A 487 -5.49 -3.31 7.06
CA SER A 487 -6.35 -2.82 6.00
C SER A 487 -7.54 -2.07 6.59
N VAL A 488 -7.84 -0.89 6.06
CA VAL A 488 -9.00 -0.07 6.45
C VAL A 488 -10.14 -0.39 5.49
N THR A 489 -11.01 -1.29 5.91
CA THR A 489 -12.12 -1.85 5.12
C THR A 489 -13.46 -1.21 5.41
N VAL A 490 -13.49 -0.24 6.31
CA VAL A 490 -14.67 0.54 6.70
C VAL A 490 -14.37 2.03 6.59
N GLU A 491 -15.41 2.83 6.35
CA GLU A 491 -15.37 4.30 6.36
C GLU A 491 -15.56 4.87 7.76
#